data_e8f099bb9f7b59f559fc8a7a1a8365ce
#
_entry.id   e8f099bb9f7b59f559fc8a7a1a8365ce
#
_cell.length_a   1.000
_cell.length_b   1.000
_cell.length_c   1.000
_cell.angle_alpha   90.00
_cell.angle_beta   90.00
_cell.angle_gamma   90.00
#
_symmetry.space_group_name_H-M   'P 1'
#
loop_
_entity.id
_entity.type
_entity.pdbx_description
1 polymer ?
#
loop_
_entity_poly.entity_id
_entity_poly.type
_entity_poly.pdbx_seq_one_letter_code
_entity_poly.pdbx_strand_id
1 'polypeptide(L)'
;MPEWYEIPAFYFSNPAAIYGPDDEIPYPEGSQALDYELEVAAVMGADGAIGGFTIMNDWSARDLQRKEMKIGLGPAKGKDFATSLGPLLVTPDELGDLRLEMVARVNGEERSRGNLGDMYHSWDAIVAHAARNTQLRPGDVLGSGTVGTGCILEHGDERWLQPGDAVELEVEGIGVLRNRIR
;
A
#
# COMPACT_ATOMS: atom_id res chain seq x y z
N MET A 1 -3.23 6.82 -19.59
CA MET A 1 -4.18 5.81 -20.12
C MET A 1 -5.56 6.19 -19.63
N PRO A 2 -6.55 6.44 -20.52
CA PRO A 2 -7.91 6.84 -20.12
C PRO A 2 -8.58 5.79 -19.22
N GLU A 3 -8.31 4.49 -19.47
CA GLU A 3 -8.86 3.36 -18.71
C GLU A 3 -8.53 3.42 -17.22
N TRP A 4 -7.40 4.03 -16.86
CA TRP A 4 -7.02 4.23 -15.45
C TRP A 4 -8.02 5.09 -14.67
N TYR A 5 -8.67 6.03 -15.35
CA TYR A 5 -9.69 6.90 -14.76
C TYR A 5 -11.10 6.31 -14.85
N GLU A 6 -11.30 5.27 -15.67
CA GLU A 6 -12.60 4.64 -15.86
C GLU A 6 -12.89 3.58 -14.81
N ILE A 7 -11.85 2.85 -14.37
CA ILE A 7 -11.99 1.77 -13.40
C ILE A 7 -10.89 1.83 -12.33
N PRO A 8 -11.17 1.56 -11.06
CA PRO A 8 -10.15 1.38 -10.04
C PRO A 8 -9.46 0.03 -10.25
N ALA A 9 -8.43 0.04 -11.11
CA ALA A 9 -7.67 -1.16 -11.43
C ALA A 9 -6.91 -1.67 -10.19
N PHE A 10 -6.89 -2.99 -9.98
CA PHE A 10 -6.18 -3.62 -8.88
C PHE A 10 -5.50 -4.94 -9.31
N TYR A 11 -4.60 -5.42 -8.50
CA TYR A 11 -4.02 -6.75 -8.58
C TYR A 11 -4.24 -7.50 -7.26
N PHE A 12 -4.13 -8.82 -7.29
CA PHE A 12 -4.21 -9.64 -6.09
C PHE A 12 -2.84 -9.80 -5.44
N SER A 13 -2.72 -9.40 -4.17
CA SER A 13 -1.52 -9.62 -3.38
C SER A 13 -1.57 -10.98 -2.65
N ASN A 14 -0.49 -11.33 -1.97
CA ASN A 14 -0.33 -12.60 -1.26
C ASN A 14 -0.71 -12.46 0.23
N PRO A 15 -1.86 -13.02 0.66
CA PRO A 15 -2.27 -12.92 2.07
C PRO A 15 -1.37 -13.72 3.03
N ALA A 16 -0.48 -14.56 2.52
CA ALA A 16 0.48 -15.32 3.34
C ALA A 16 1.77 -14.54 3.64
N ALA A 17 1.96 -13.34 3.07
CA ALA A 17 3.14 -12.50 3.25
C ALA A 17 2.78 -11.15 3.91
N ILE A 18 1.96 -11.20 4.95
CA ILE A 18 1.56 -10.02 5.73
C ILE A 18 2.51 -9.86 6.92
N TYR A 19 2.98 -8.64 7.13
CA TYR A 19 3.88 -8.22 8.20
C TYR A 19 3.21 -7.14 9.06
N GLY A 20 3.47 -7.18 10.36
CA GLY A 20 2.99 -6.20 11.31
C GLY A 20 4.02 -5.07 11.55
N PRO A 21 3.68 -4.15 12.47
CA PRO A 21 4.63 -3.14 12.94
C PRO A 21 5.87 -3.79 13.56
N ASP A 22 7.03 -3.20 13.28
CA ASP A 22 8.37 -3.62 13.73
C ASP A 22 8.86 -4.99 13.22
N ASP A 23 8.07 -5.69 12.39
CA ASP A 23 8.54 -6.89 11.71
C ASP A 23 9.67 -6.56 10.73
N GLU A 24 10.62 -7.49 10.59
CA GLU A 24 11.68 -7.41 9.59
C GLU A 24 11.18 -7.87 8.21
N ILE A 25 11.38 -7.03 7.20
CA ILE A 25 10.98 -7.31 5.83
C ILE A 25 12.12 -7.99 5.09
N PRO A 26 11.90 -9.17 4.50
CA PRO A 26 12.94 -9.83 3.72
C PRO A 26 13.26 -9.02 2.47
N TYR A 27 14.56 -8.80 2.21
CA TYR A 27 14.97 -8.25 0.93
C TYR A 27 14.66 -9.25 -0.19
N PRO A 28 13.92 -8.86 -1.25
CA PRO A 28 13.45 -9.81 -2.27
C PRO A 28 14.60 -10.37 -3.08
N GLU A 29 14.73 -11.70 -3.13
CA GLU A 29 15.77 -12.40 -3.87
C GLU A 29 15.75 -12.02 -5.37
N GLY A 30 16.90 -11.67 -5.91
CA GLY A 30 17.08 -11.31 -7.31
C GLY A 30 16.67 -9.87 -7.66
N SER A 31 16.26 -9.07 -6.69
CA SER A 31 16.00 -7.64 -6.87
C SER A 31 17.18 -6.77 -6.41
N GLN A 32 17.30 -5.59 -7.01
CA GLN A 32 18.19 -4.50 -6.59
C GLN A 32 17.43 -3.15 -6.54
N ALA A 33 16.11 -3.19 -6.59
CA ALA A 33 15.28 -2.01 -6.66
C ALA A 33 14.06 -2.15 -5.74
N LEU A 34 14.33 -2.35 -4.42
CA LEU A 34 13.29 -2.41 -3.41
C LEU A 34 12.76 -1.01 -3.11
N ASP A 35 11.44 -0.89 -3.08
CA ASP A 35 10.69 0.35 -2.89
C ASP A 35 9.61 0.16 -1.83
N TYR A 36 9.25 1.24 -1.13
CA TYR A 36 8.04 1.32 -0.32
C TYR A 36 6.88 1.91 -1.13
N GLU A 37 5.66 1.65 -0.72
CA GLU A 37 4.45 2.33 -1.21
C GLU A 37 3.63 2.83 -0.02
N LEU A 38 3.50 4.16 0.10
CA LEU A 38 2.74 4.83 1.15
C LEU A 38 1.26 4.81 0.80
N GLU A 39 0.51 3.96 1.49
CA GLU A 39 -0.90 3.70 1.27
C GLU A 39 -1.72 3.67 2.56
N VAL A 40 -3.03 3.78 2.40
CA VAL A 40 -4.02 3.38 3.39
C VAL A 40 -4.77 2.17 2.85
N ALA A 41 -5.10 1.23 3.73
CA ALA A 41 -5.93 0.09 3.38
C ALA A 41 -7.27 0.14 4.11
N ALA A 42 -8.34 -0.15 3.39
CA ALA A 42 -9.64 -0.46 3.96
C ALA A 42 -9.72 -1.95 4.29
N VAL A 43 -10.12 -2.28 5.52
CA VAL A 43 -10.42 -3.65 5.96
C VAL A 43 -11.92 -3.84 5.98
N MET A 44 -12.40 -4.85 5.24
CA MET A 44 -13.82 -5.12 5.15
C MET A 44 -14.38 -5.67 6.46
N GLY A 45 -15.48 -5.09 6.89
CA GLY A 45 -16.25 -5.53 8.05
C GLY A 45 -17.40 -6.45 7.66
N ALA A 46 -18.37 -6.60 8.58
CA ALA A 46 -19.61 -7.31 8.30
C ALA A 46 -20.45 -6.57 7.25
N ASP A 47 -21.33 -7.31 6.56
CA ASP A 47 -22.33 -6.77 5.63
C ASP A 47 -21.75 -5.99 4.43
N GLY A 48 -20.49 -6.23 4.09
CA GLY A 48 -19.84 -5.57 2.95
C GLY A 48 -19.45 -4.10 3.20
N ALA A 49 -19.58 -3.61 4.43
CA ALA A 49 -19.11 -2.28 4.82
C ALA A 49 -17.60 -2.29 5.12
N ILE A 50 -16.98 -1.12 5.05
CA ILE A 50 -15.62 -0.92 5.55
C ILE A 50 -15.67 -0.96 7.08
N GLY A 51 -14.95 -1.90 7.69
CA GLY A 51 -14.84 -2.05 9.14
C GLY A 51 -13.82 -1.11 9.77
N GLY A 52 -12.82 -0.70 9.01
CA GLY A 52 -11.80 0.24 9.47
C GLY A 52 -10.72 0.49 8.43
N PHE A 53 -9.84 1.43 8.75
CA PHE A 53 -8.69 1.81 7.95
C PHE A 53 -7.39 1.56 8.72
N THR A 54 -6.34 1.19 8.01
CA THR A 54 -4.99 0.99 8.55
C THR A 54 -3.96 1.49 7.57
N ILE A 55 -2.72 1.72 8.01
CA ILE A 55 -1.62 2.02 7.09
C ILE A 55 -1.22 0.74 6.37
N MET A 56 -0.90 0.86 5.10
CA MET A 56 -0.37 -0.22 4.28
C MET A 56 0.93 0.21 3.61
N ASN A 57 1.91 -0.68 3.64
CA ASN A 57 3.09 -0.61 2.79
C ASN A 57 3.06 -1.77 1.82
N ASP A 58 2.83 -1.49 0.54
CA ASP A 58 2.87 -2.48 -0.53
C ASP A 58 4.27 -2.58 -1.11
N TRP A 59 5.15 -3.33 -0.42
CA TRP A 59 6.55 -3.47 -0.77
C TRP A 59 6.75 -3.94 -2.21
N SER A 60 7.63 -3.26 -2.94
CA SER A 60 7.76 -3.42 -4.39
C SER A 60 9.19 -3.67 -4.82
N ALA A 61 9.44 -4.81 -5.46
CA ALA A 61 10.70 -5.08 -6.17
C ALA A 61 10.57 -4.60 -7.62
N ARG A 62 10.91 -3.33 -7.90
CA ARG A 62 10.58 -2.63 -9.14
C ARG A 62 11.20 -3.24 -10.39
N ASP A 63 12.39 -3.79 -10.29
CA ASP A 63 13.07 -4.45 -11.41
C ASP A 63 12.41 -5.79 -11.78
N LEU A 64 11.91 -6.55 -10.81
CA LEU A 64 11.12 -7.75 -11.03
C LEU A 64 9.75 -7.37 -11.61
N GLN A 65 9.05 -6.42 -10.97
CA GLN A 65 7.76 -5.92 -11.42
C GLN A 65 7.78 -5.46 -12.88
N ARG A 66 8.81 -4.69 -13.31
CA ARG A 66 8.95 -4.23 -14.69
C ARG A 66 9.03 -5.37 -15.71
N LYS A 67 9.64 -6.51 -15.32
CA LYS A 67 9.69 -7.70 -16.19
C LYS A 67 8.33 -8.38 -16.30
N GLU A 68 7.66 -8.55 -15.16
CA GLU A 68 6.35 -9.21 -15.06
C GLU A 68 5.27 -8.42 -15.80
N MET A 69 5.26 -7.09 -15.68
CA MET A 69 4.29 -6.24 -16.38
C MET A 69 4.35 -6.34 -17.90
N LYS A 70 5.52 -6.71 -18.47
CA LYS A 70 5.64 -6.95 -19.92
C LYS A 70 4.92 -8.21 -20.39
N ILE A 71 4.63 -9.14 -19.48
CA ILE A 71 3.89 -10.37 -19.77
C ILE A 71 2.38 -10.09 -19.86
N GLY A 72 1.90 -9.02 -19.20
CA GLY A 72 0.50 -8.59 -19.27
C GLY A 72 -0.45 -9.32 -18.30
N LEU A 73 0.08 -10.06 -17.32
CA LEU A 73 -0.70 -10.74 -16.27
C LEU A 73 -0.73 -9.95 -14.94
N GLY A 74 -0.09 -8.81 -14.91
CA GLY A 74 0.09 -8.02 -13.69
C GLY A 74 1.33 -8.44 -12.88
N PRO A 75 1.61 -7.76 -11.74
CA PRO A 75 2.73 -8.08 -10.88
C PRO A 75 2.49 -9.39 -10.11
N ALA A 76 3.57 -10.13 -9.84
CA ALA A 76 3.56 -11.34 -9.02
C ALA A 76 4.73 -11.30 -8.03
N LYS A 77 5.89 -11.88 -8.38
CA LYS A 77 7.07 -11.94 -7.49
C LYS A 77 7.67 -10.59 -7.14
N GLY A 78 7.37 -9.56 -7.94
CA GLY A 78 7.72 -8.18 -7.62
C GLY A 78 6.91 -7.56 -6.47
N LYS A 79 5.82 -8.21 -6.03
CA LYS A 79 4.89 -7.70 -5.01
C LYS A 79 4.53 -8.71 -3.91
N ASP A 80 4.50 -10.01 -4.20
CA ASP A 80 3.91 -11.04 -3.33
C ASP A 80 4.81 -11.46 -2.15
N PHE A 81 5.99 -10.86 -2.00
CA PHE A 81 6.95 -11.21 -0.96
C PHE A 81 6.67 -10.52 0.39
N ALA A 82 6.04 -9.36 0.38
CA ALA A 82 5.70 -8.62 1.60
C ALA A 82 4.61 -7.56 1.38
N THR A 83 3.69 -7.47 2.34
CA THR A 83 2.78 -6.34 2.54
C THR A 83 2.75 -6.05 4.04
N SER A 84 3.03 -4.82 4.47
CA SER A 84 2.93 -4.46 5.88
C SER A 84 1.63 -3.75 6.19
N LEU A 85 1.01 -4.06 7.33
CA LEU A 85 -0.23 -3.46 7.81
C LEU A 85 -0.11 -3.03 9.28
N GLY A 86 -0.71 -1.92 9.64
CA GLY A 86 -0.74 -1.44 11.02
C GLY A 86 -0.56 0.07 11.15
N PRO A 87 -0.26 0.60 12.36
CA PRO A 87 -0.24 -0.14 13.63
C PRO A 87 -1.63 -0.36 14.23
N LEU A 88 -2.63 0.44 13.83
CA LEU A 88 -4.00 0.41 14.33
C LEU A 88 -4.98 0.15 13.19
N LEU A 89 -6.11 -0.45 13.52
CA LEU A 89 -7.31 -0.46 12.70
C LEU A 89 -8.28 0.56 13.32
N VAL A 90 -8.55 1.66 12.61
CA VAL A 90 -9.37 2.77 13.09
C VAL A 90 -10.69 2.78 12.32
N THR A 91 -11.80 2.87 13.02
CA THR A 91 -13.14 2.87 12.41
C THR A 91 -13.42 4.16 11.64
N PRO A 92 -14.29 4.11 10.60
CA PRO A 92 -14.59 5.30 9.79
C PRO A 92 -15.17 6.48 10.59
N ASP A 93 -15.96 6.20 11.61
CA ASP A 93 -16.56 7.23 12.46
C ASP A 93 -15.54 7.92 13.37
N GLU A 94 -14.44 7.22 13.75
CA GLU A 94 -13.35 7.81 14.52
C GLU A 94 -12.45 8.69 13.65
N LEU A 95 -12.18 8.32 12.40
CA LEU A 95 -11.39 9.13 11.46
C LEU A 95 -12.16 10.33 10.93
N GLY A 96 -13.47 10.23 10.77
CA GLY A 96 -14.33 11.30 10.24
C GLY A 96 -14.00 11.64 8.78
N ASP A 97 -13.44 12.82 8.53
CA ASP A 97 -13.01 13.22 7.18
C ASP A 97 -11.71 12.50 6.81
N LEU A 98 -11.72 11.79 5.68
CA LEU A 98 -10.56 11.04 5.18
C LEU A 98 -9.53 11.92 4.44
N ARG A 99 -9.50 13.22 4.71
CA ARG A 99 -8.43 14.13 4.26
C ARG A 99 -7.23 14.06 5.22
N LEU A 100 -6.60 12.91 5.29
CA LEU A 100 -5.53 12.59 6.24
C LEU A 100 -4.16 12.88 5.63
N GLU A 101 -3.31 13.60 6.35
CA GLU A 101 -1.91 13.78 5.96
C GLU A 101 -1.18 12.43 6.01
N MET A 102 -0.36 12.17 5.00
CA MET A 102 0.42 10.95 4.85
C MET A 102 1.89 11.30 4.63
N VAL A 103 2.79 10.68 5.38
CA VAL A 103 4.25 10.96 5.32
C VAL A 103 5.02 9.64 5.32
N ALA A 104 6.02 9.51 4.44
CA ALA A 104 6.99 8.43 4.51
C ALA A 104 8.39 8.95 4.83
N ARG A 105 9.10 8.22 5.70
CA ARG A 105 10.50 8.48 6.05
C ARG A 105 11.34 7.23 5.84
N VAL A 106 12.56 7.45 5.36
CA VAL A 106 13.59 6.39 5.28
C VAL A 106 14.76 6.83 6.14
N ASN A 107 15.12 6.03 7.14
CA ASN A 107 16.17 6.35 8.11
C ASN A 107 15.99 7.73 8.78
N GLY A 108 14.73 8.12 9.01
CA GLY A 108 14.36 9.41 9.59
C GLY A 108 14.34 10.59 8.59
N GLU A 109 14.79 10.42 7.34
CA GLU A 109 14.66 11.43 6.29
C GLU A 109 13.27 11.36 5.65
N GLU A 110 12.52 12.48 5.62
CA GLU A 110 11.24 12.54 4.91
C GLU A 110 11.47 12.39 3.40
N ARG A 111 10.77 11.43 2.80
CA ARG A 111 10.89 11.11 1.38
C ARG A 111 9.58 11.36 0.62
N SER A 112 8.46 11.21 1.27
CA SER A 112 7.14 11.36 0.64
C SER A 112 6.19 12.11 1.57
N ARG A 113 5.34 12.95 0.99
CA ARG A 113 4.25 13.62 1.68
C ARG A 113 3.06 13.79 0.74
N GLY A 114 1.86 13.50 1.22
CA GLY A 114 0.63 13.66 0.46
C GLY A 114 -0.61 13.64 1.35
N ASN A 115 -1.77 13.49 0.75
CA ASN A 115 -3.04 13.46 1.46
C ASN A 115 -3.95 12.37 0.90
N LEU A 116 -4.55 11.56 1.78
CA LEU A 116 -5.47 10.49 1.36
C LEU A 116 -6.67 11.04 0.56
N GLY A 117 -7.11 12.25 0.87
CA GLY A 117 -8.20 12.92 0.16
C GLY A 117 -7.93 13.26 -1.30
N ASP A 118 -6.69 13.07 -1.78
CA ASP A 118 -6.32 13.29 -3.19
C ASP A 118 -6.56 12.06 -4.07
N MET A 119 -7.08 10.96 -3.52
CA MET A 119 -7.49 9.77 -4.27
C MET A 119 -8.47 10.14 -5.38
N TYR A 120 -8.25 9.61 -6.59
CA TYR A 120 -9.16 9.83 -7.72
C TYR A 120 -10.48 9.05 -7.56
N HIS A 121 -10.39 7.76 -7.23
CA HIS A 121 -11.55 6.92 -6.97
C HIS A 121 -11.94 6.97 -5.49
N SER A 122 -13.22 7.12 -5.20
CA SER A 122 -13.72 7.01 -3.83
C SER A 122 -13.64 5.57 -3.32
N TRP A 123 -13.61 5.40 -2.00
CA TRP A 123 -13.67 4.07 -1.38
C TRP A 123 -14.92 3.29 -1.79
N ASP A 124 -16.06 3.94 -1.96
CA ASP A 124 -17.27 3.28 -2.44
C ASP A 124 -17.09 2.72 -3.86
N ALA A 125 -16.42 3.47 -4.74
CA ALA A 125 -16.12 3.01 -6.10
C ALA A 125 -15.15 1.82 -6.10
N ILE A 126 -14.11 1.87 -5.24
CA ILE A 126 -13.13 0.78 -5.08
C ILE A 126 -13.81 -0.48 -4.58
N VAL A 127 -14.60 -0.39 -3.49
CA VAL A 127 -15.33 -1.52 -2.91
C VAL A 127 -16.33 -2.10 -3.91
N ALA A 128 -17.13 -1.24 -4.57
CA ALA A 128 -18.09 -1.68 -5.57
C ALA A 128 -17.44 -2.40 -6.76
N HIS A 129 -16.26 -1.92 -7.19
CA HIS A 129 -15.50 -2.56 -8.27
C HIS A 129 -14.91 -3.90 -7.82
N ALA A 130 -14.30 -3.96 -6.65
CA ALA A 130 -13.72 -5.18 -6.10
C ALA A 130 -14.78 -6.26 -5.83
N ALA A 131 -16.00 -5.87 -5.44
CA ALA A 131 -17.13 -6.79 -5.22
C ALA A 131 -17.80 -7.27 -6.52
N ARG A 132 -17.50 -6.66 -7.67
CA ARG A 132 -18.17 -7.01 -8.93
C ARG A 132 -17.87 -8.47 -9.31
N ASN A 133 -18.94 -9.26 -9.53
CA ASN A 133 -18.88 -10.69 -9.89
C ASN A 133 -18.20 -11.59 -8.84
N THR A 134 -18.03 -11.11 -7.59
CA THR A 134 -17.46 -11.88 -6.47
C THR A 134 -18.07 -11.43 -5.14
N GLN A 135 -17.57 -11.95 -4.06
CA GLN A 135 -17.97 -11.55 -2.70
C GLN A 135 -16.75 -11.11 -1.92
N LEU A 136 -16.79 -9.89 -1.40
CA LEU A 136 -15.87 -9.47 -0.35
C LEU A 136 -16.30 -10.09 0.98
N ARG A 137 -15.33 -10.46 1.79
CA ARG A 137 -15.54 -11.09 3.10
C ARG A 137 -15.00 -10.19 4.21
N PRO A 138 -15.54 -10.29 5.42
CA PRO A 138 -14.92 -9.67 6.59
C PRO A 138 -13.45 -10.07 6.69
N GLY A 139 -12.57 -9.07 6.83
CA GLY A 139 -11.12 -9.25 6.86
C GLY A 139 -10.41 -9.14 5.50
N ASP A 140 -11.13 -9.03 4.38
CA ASP A 140 -10.50 -8.67 3.10
C ASP A 140 -9.92 -7.24 3.20
N VAL A 141 -8.75 -7.06 2.60
CA VAL A 141 -7.99 -5.80 2.65
C VAL A 141 -7.89 -5.22 1.24
N LEU A 142 -8.25 -3.95 1.10
CA LEU A 142 -8.18 -3.19 -0.16
C LEU A 142 -7.24 -2.01 0.02
N GLY A 143 -6.11 -1.98 -0.68
CA GLY A 143 -5.18 -0.84 -0.69
C GLY A 143 -5.68 0.32 -1.53
N SER A 144 -5.31 1.53 -1.15
CA SER A 144 -5.67 2.78 -1.85
C SER A 144 -4.90 2.99 -3.15
N GLY A 145 -3.79 2.29 -3.32
CA GLY A 145 -2.72 2.75 -4.18
C GLY A 145 -1.90 3.86 -3.51
N THR A 146 -0.69 4.11 -4.00
CA THR A 146 0.19 5.14 -3.44
C THR A 146 -0.42 6.53 -3.52
N VAL A 147 -0.25 7.33 -2.47
CA VAL A 147 -0.41 8.78 -2.58
C VAL A 147 0.60 9.34 -3.59
N GLY A 148 0.28 10.43 -4.26
CA GLY A 148 1.21 11.07 -5.22
C GLY A 148 2.57 11.34 -4.57
N THR A 149 3.66 10.92 -5.24
CA THR A 149 5.04 10.85 -4.70
C THR A 149 5.22 9.86 -3.55
N GLY A 150 4.30 8.93 -3.37
CA GLY A 150 4.27 7.97 -2.25
C GLY A 150 5.26 6.81 -2.36
N CYS A 151 6.12 6.79 -3.38
CA CYS A 151 7.15 5.76 -3.56
C CYS A 151 8.41 6.32 -4.22
N ILE A 152 9.54 5.60 -4.09
CA ILE A 152 10.83 5.99 -4.68
C ILE A 152 10.76 6.06 -6.21
N LEU A 153 10.00 5.15 -6.83
CA LEU A 153 9.82 5.13 -8.28
C LEU A 153 9.35 6.48 -8.83
N GLU A 154 8.45 7.16 -8.12
CA GLU A 154 7.90 8.45 -8.55
C GLU A 154 8.88 9.62 -8.35
N HIS A 155 9.88 9.48 -7.46
CA HIS A 155 10.91 10.50 -7.26
C HIS A 155 11.90 10.56 -8.43
N GLY A 156 12.12 9.43 -9.12
CA GLY A 156 13.04 9.34 -10.26
C GLY A 156 14.53 9.43 -9.87
N ASP A 157 14.85 9.39 -8.58
CA ASP A 157 16.23 9.47 -8.06
C ASP A 157 16.89 8.10 -7.87
N GLU A 158 16.14 7.02 -8.06
CA GLU A 158 16.57 5.61 -7.94
C GLU A 158 17.31 5.28 -6.62
N ARG A 159 17.03 6.01 -5.55
CA ARG A 159 17.59 5.75 -4.21
C ARG A 159 16.84 4.58 -3.55
N TRP A 160 16.96 3.40 -4.18
CA TRP A 160 16.30 2.17 -3.73
C TRP A 160 16.74 1.77 -2.33
N LEU A 161 15.79 1.18 -1.59
CA LEU A 161 16.02 0.70 -0.23
C LEU A 161 17.06 -0.42 -0.20
N GLN A 162 17.83 -0.48 0.90
CA GLN A 162 18.87 -1.46 1.13
C GLN A 162 18.63 -2.24 2.43
N PRO A 163 19.22 -3.44 2.58
CA PRO A 163 19.24 -4.13 3.88
C PRO A 163 19.76 -3.21 4.99
N GLY A 164 19.06 -3.19 6.11
CA GLY A 164 19.34 -2.32 7.25
C GLY A 164 18.55 -1.01 7.27
N ASP A 165 17.96 -0.57 6.16
CA ASP A 165 17.11 0.61 6.13
C ASP A 165 15.85 0.43 6.98
N ALA A 166 15.43 1.51 7.63
CA ALA A 166 14.16 1.61 8.35
C ALA A 166 13.19 2.51 7.56
N VAL A 167 12.00 2.00 7.32
CA VAL A 167 10.91 2.75 6.67
C VAL A 167 9.82 3.03 7.69
N GLU A 168 9.36 4.26 7.75
CA GLU A 168 8.25 4.72 8.59
C GLU A 168 7.20 5.35 7.70
N LEU A 169 5.98 4.83 7.75
CA LEU A 169 4.80 5.40 7.11
C LEU A 169 3.89 5.94 8.19
N GLU A 170 3.64 7.23 8.16
CA GLU A 170 2.76 7.94 9.10
C GLU A 170 1.50 8.39 8.38
N VAL A 171 0.35 8.14 9.00
CA VAL A 171 -0.96 8.65 8.55
C VAL A 171 -1.67 9.27 9.72
N GLU A 172 -2.13 10.51 9.52
CA GLU A 172 -2.88 11.26 10.52
C GLU A 172 -4.08 10.44 11.04
N GLY A 173 -4.24 10.37 12.36
CA GLY A 173 -5.33 9.63 13.00
C GLY A 173 -5.14 8.12 13.08
N ILE A 174 -4.15 7.52 12.36
CA ILE A 174 -3.89 6.07 12.40
C ILE A 174 -2.59 5.76 13.14
N GLY A 175 -1.54 6.58 12.97
CA GLY A 175 -0.27 6.40 13.66
C GLY A 175 0.91 6.21 12.72
N VAL A 176 1.89 5.40 13.14
CA VAL A 176 3.13 5.15 12.38
C VAL A 176 3.36 3.64 12.24
N LEU A 177 3.39 3.16 11.01
CA LEU A 177 3.82 1.82 10.65
C LEU A 177 5.32 1.85 10.34
N ARG A 178 6.10 1.09 11.12
CA ARG A 178 7.54 1.04 10.97
C ARG A 178 7.99 -0.38 10.69
N ASN A 179 8.90 -0.53 9.74
CA ASN A 179 9.57 -1.79 9.45
C ASN A 179 11.05 -1.56 9.15
N ARG A 180 11.86 -2.59 9.36
CA ARG A 180 13.28 -2.62 8.97
C ARG A 180 13.51 -3.68 7.91
N ILE A 181 14.37 -3.39 6.95
CA ILE A 181 14.73 -4.34 5.89
C ILE A 181 15.89 -5.22 6.38
N ARG A 182 15.70 -6.53 6.21
CA ARG A 182 16.69 -7.57 6.59
C ARG A 182 17.57 -7.95 5.42
#